data_544bececc6d5c00f9b2c48315c839222
#
_entry.id   544bececc6d5c00f9b2c48315c839222
#
_cell.length_a   1.000
_cell.length_b   1.000
_cell.length_c   1.000
_cell.angle_alpha   90.00
_cell.angle_beta   90.00
_cell.angle_gamma   90.00
#
_symmetry.space_group_name_H-M   'P 1'
#
loop_
_entity.id
_entity.type
_entity.pdbx_description
1 polymer ?
#
loop_
_entity_poly.entity_id
_entity_poly.type
_entity_poly.pdbx_seq_one_letter_code
_entity_poly.pdbx_strand_id
1 'polypeptide(L)'
;MFKIILLTLLAVFFILNGLNHFYNEKILEEYARKRHLFSPKLSVIAAGALLIVGGVFLVIPSLLIIGVICLSTFLLVAALTIHTFWVEKEKQERLVEAMHFAKNMAILTELLYIGFA
;
A
#
# COMPACT_ATOMS: atom_id res chain seq x y z
N MET A 1 6.25 15.55 19.15
CA MET A 1 6.97 16.12 18.00
C MET A 1 7.52 15.05 17.08
N PHE A 2 8.29 14.12 17.60
CA PHE A 2 8.89 13.07 16.77
C PHE A 2 7.83 12.20 16.09
N LYS A 3 6.80 11.80 16.82
CA LYS A 3 5.69 10.99 16.28
C LYS A 3 4.99 11.73 15.12
N ILE A 4 4.79 13.03 15.24
CA ILE A 4 4.14 13.84 14.19
C ILE A 4 4.99 13.85 12.93
N ILE A 5 6.31 13.96 13.08
CA ILE A 5 7.23 13.92 11.94
C ILE A 5 7.13 12.57 11.22
N LEU A 6 7.15 11.48 11.97
CA LEU A 6 7.05 10.14 11.40
C LEU A 6 5.72 9.93 10.68
N LEU A 7 4.62 10.36 11.30
CA LEU A 7 3.29 10.24 10.68
C LEU A 7 3.20 11.08 9.42
N THR A 8 3.79 12.27 9.42
CA THR A 8 3.79 13.13 8.24
C THR A 8 4.56 12.49 7.10
N LEU A 9 5.72 11.89 7.38
CA LEU A 9 6.50 11.20 6.35
C LEU A 9 5.74 10.01 5.78
N LEU A 10 5.08 9.23 6.63
CA LEU A 10 4.25 8.13 6.16
C LEU A 10 3.07 8.63 5.33
N ALA A 11 2.43 9.71 5.77
CA ALA A 11 1.30 10.29 5.03
C ALA A 11 1.73 10.71 3.63
N VAL A 12 2.86 11.41 3.52
CA VAL A 12 3.40 11.82 2.22
C VAL A 12 3.69 10.60 1.35
N PHE A 13 4.30 9.58 1.93
CA PHE A 13 4.60 8.34 1.19
C PHE A 13 3.33 7.71 0.61
N PHE A 14 2.29 7.56 1.43
CA PHE A 14 1.04 6.95 0.96
C PHE A 14 0.29 7.81 -0.04
N ILE A 15 0.27 9.13 0.18
CA ILE A 15 -0.39 10.05 -0.75
C ILE A 15 0.30 10.01 -2.11
N LEU A 16 1.63 10.04 -2.14
CA LEU A 16 2.38 9.95 -3.38
C LEU A 16 2.13 8.61 -4.08
N ASN A 17 2.06 7.52 -3.32
CA ASN A 17 1.72 6.22 -3.88
C ASN A 17 0.32 6.21 -4.48
N GLY A 18 -0.63 6.82 -3.78
CA GLY A 18 -2.01 6.92 -4.28
C GLY A 18 -2.09 7.74 -5.55
N LEU A 19 -1.38 8.87 -5.60
CA LEU A 19 -1.31 9.68 -6.81
C LEU A 19 -0.70 8.92 -7.96
N ASN A 20 0.31 8.09 -7.69
CA ASN A 20 0.92 7.25 -8.71
C ASN A 20 -0.08 6.25 -9.31
N HIS A 21 -1.05 5.77 -8.52
CA HIS A 21 -2.09 4.88 -9.03
C HIS A 21 -2.95 5.56 -10.09
N PHE A 22 -3.17 6.86 -9.98
CA PHE A 22 -3.92 7.62 -10.98
C PHE A 22 -3.03 8.04 -12.15
N TYR A 23 -1.80 8.48 -11.86
CA TYR A 23 -0.87 8.95 -12.88
C TYR A 23 -0.42 7.81 -13.80
N ASN A 24 -0.11 6.64 -13.23
CA ASN A 24 0.33 5.47 -13.97
C ASN A 24 -0.74 4.38 -14.01
N GLU A 25 -1.99 4.77 -14.10
CA GLU A 25 -3.13 3.86 -14.04
C GLU A 25 -3.01 2.67 -15.00
N LYS A 26 -2.63 2.95 -16.26
CA LYS A 26 -2.57 1.90 -17.27
C LYS A 26 -1.49 0.86 -16.97
N ILE A 27 -0.34 1.31 -16.48
CA ILE A 27 0.76 0.40 -16.13
C ILE A 27 0.34 -0.49 -14.96
N LEU A 28 -0.27 0.11 -13.93
CA LEU A 28 -0.70 -0.62 -12.76
C LEU A 28 -1.89 -1.53 -13.06
N GLU A 29 -2.77 -1.11 -13.95
CA GLU A 29 -3.88 -1.93 -14.42
C GLU A 29 -3.38 -3.20 -15.11
N GLU A 30 -2.35 -3.08 -15.97
CA GLU A 30 -1.73 -4.23 -16.61
C GLU A 30 -1.13 -5.18 -15.58
N TYR A 31 -0.47 -4.63 -14.57
CA TYR A 31 0.11 -5.41 -13.48
C TYR A 31 -0.99 -6.17 -12.73
N ALA A 32 -2.08 -5.50 -12.41
CA ALA A 32 -3.22 -6.11 -11.72
C ALA A 32 -3.87 -7.21 -12.58
N ARG A 33 -3.97 -6.99 -13.88
CA ARG A 33 -4.50 -7.99 -14.81
C ARG A 33 -3.62 -9.24 -14.84
N LYS A 34 -2.31 -9.04 -14.84
CA LYS A 34 -1.35 -10.14 -14.81
C LYS A 34 -1.51 -10.98 -13.53
N ARG A 35 -1.93 -10.36 -12.45
CA ARG A 35 -2.17 -11.04 -11.17
C ARG A 35 -3.60 -11.59 -11.04
N HIS A 36 -4.39 -11.51 -12.11
CA HIS A 36 -5.76 -12.05 -12.16
C HIS A 36 -6.72 -11.39 -11.16
N LEU A 37 -6.54 -10.10 -10.88
CA LEU A 37 -7.47 -9.38 -10.02
C LEU A 37 -8.82 -9.23 -10.73
N PHE A 38 -9.90 -9.25 -9.95
CA PHE A 38 -11.27 -9.26 -10.46
C PHE A 38 -11.56 -8.12 -11.41
N SER A 39 -11.25 -6.91 -11.03
CA SER A 39 -11.46 -5.74 -11.90
C SER A 39 -10.20 -4.88 -11.85
N PRO A 40 -9.25 -5.12 -12.78
CA PRO A 40 -7.95 -4.43 -12.72
C PRO A 40 -8.06 -2.92 -12.63
N LYS A 41 -8.88 -2.30 -13.48
CA LYS A 41 -9.03 -0.85 -13.47
C LYS A 41 -9.63 -0.34 -12.17
N LEU A 42 -10.73 -0.97 -11.72
CA LEU A 42 -11.38 -0.57 -10.48
C LEU A 42 -10.46 -0.79 -9.28
N SER A 43 -9.72 -1.90 -9.27
CA SER A 43 -8.77 -2.21 -8.21
C SER A 43 -7.70 -1.13 -8.07
N VAL A 44 -7.14 -0.67 -9.19
CA VAL A 44 -6.10 0.36 -9.20
C VAL A 44 -6.67 1.70 -8.70
N ILE A 45 -7.84 2.08 -9.19
CA ILE A 45 -8.46 3.35 -8.79
C ILE A 45 -8.86 3.32 -7.32
N ALA A 46 -9.49 2.24 -6.88
CA ALA A 46 -9.89 2.09 -5.49
C ALA A 46 -8.69 2.09 -4.55
N ALA A 47 -7.62 1.40 -4.92
CA ALA A 47 -6.38 1.39 -4.14
C ALA A 47 -5.77 2.79 -4.06
N GLY A 48 -5.74 3.50 -5.18
CA GLY A 48 -5.23 4.88 -5.19
C GLY A 48 -6.01 5.80 -4.27
N ALA A 49 -7.34 5.74 -4.33
CA ALA A 49 -8.20 6.53 -3.46
C ALA A 49 -7.98 6.17 -1.99
N LEU A 50 -7.90 4.88 -1.69
CA LEU A 50 -7.68 4.40 -0.32
C LEU A 50 -6.34 4.88 0.24
N LEU A 51 -5.30 4.85 -0.58
CA LEU A 51 -3.97 5.30 -0.17
C LEU A 51 -3.96 6.81 0.14
N ILE A 52 -4.63 7.61 -0.67
CA ILE A 52 -4.70 9.05 -0.45
C ILE A 52 -5.51 9.36 0.81
N VAL A 53 -6.69 8.79 0.93
CA VAL A 53 -7.57 9.04 2.08
C VAL A 53 -6.91 8.54 3.37
N GLY A 54 -6.38 7.31 3.34
CA GLY A 54 -5.70 6.75 4.50
C GLY A 54 -4.48 7.57 4.89
N GLY A 55 -3.72 8.02 3.91
CA GLY A 55 -2.56 8.88 4.17
C GLY A 55 -2.94 10.19 4.84
N VAL A 56 -4.00 10.85 4.35
CA VAL A 56 -4.51 12.08 4.97
C VAL A 56 -4.96 11.82 6.39
N PHE A 57 -5.63 10.70 6.65
CA PHE A 57 -6.12 10.36 7.98
C PHE A 57 -5.00 10.18 9.00
N LEU A 58 -3.80 9.81 8.57
CA LEU A 58 -2.67 9.64 9.47
C LEU A 58 -2.28 10.95 10.19
N VAL A 59 -2.53 12.09 9.55
CA VAL A 59 -2.18 13.40 10.13
C VAL A 59 -3.35 14.08 10.82
N ILE A 60 -4.50 13.42 10.88
CA ILE A 60 -5.67 13.93 11.59
C ILE A 60 -5.86 13.06 12.84
N PRO A 61 -5.57 13.59 14.04
CA PRO A 61 -5.55 12.75 15.26
C PRO A 61 -6.83 11.94 15.49
N SER A 62 -7.99 12.52 15.23
CA SER A 62 -9.26 11.82 15.45
C SER A 62 -9.51 10.70 14.44
N LEU A 63 -8.79 10.69 13.32
CA LEU A 63 -8.96 9.72 12.24
C LEU A 63 -7.76 8.79 12.09
N LEU A 64 -6.77 8.92 12.96
CA LEU A 64 -5.54 8.14 12.87
C LEU A 64 -5.79 6.62 12.86
N ILE A 65 -6.62 6.14 13.77
CA ILE A 65 -6.89 4.69 13.86
C ILE A 65 -7.58 4.18 12.60
N ILE A 66 -8.51 4.95 12.07
CA ILE A 66 -9.18 4.57 10.82
C ILE A 66 -8.17 4.52 9.68
N GLY A 67 -7.29 5.50 9.59
CA GLY A 67 -6.24 5.52 8.58
C GLY A 67 -5.31 4.33 8.71
N VAL A 68 -4.89 4.00 9.94
CA VAL A 68 -4.03 2.84 10.18
C VAL A 68 -4.71 1.55 9.74
N ILE A 69 -5.97 1.37 10.09
CA ILE A 69 -6.72 0.15 9.71
C ILE A 69 -6.84 0.05 8.19
N CYS A 70 -7.22 1.14 7.52
CA CYS A 70 -7.38 1.14 6.07
C CYS A 70 -6.07 0.83 5.35
N LEU A 71 -4.99 1.51 5.74
CA LEU A 71 -3.70 1.32 5.09
C LEU A 71 -3.11 -0.06 5.40
N SER A 72 -3.27 -0.54 6.62
CA SER A 72 -2.81 -1.88 7.00
C SER A 72 -3.52 -2.95 6.20
N THR A 73 -4.83 -2.81 6.03
CA THR A 73 -5.63 -3.73 5.22
C THR A 73 -5.15 -3.71 3.76
N PHE A 74 -4.91 -2.51 3.21
CA PHE A 74 -4.39 -2.39 1.85
C PHE A 74 -3.04 -3.10 1.70
N LEU A 75 -2.11 -2.86 2.63
CA LEU A 75 -0.78 -3.45 2.55
C LEU A 75 -0.83 -4.97 2.61
N LEU A 76 -1.67 -5.49 3.49
CA LEU A 76 -1.82 -6.94 3.63
C LEU A 76 -2.42 -7.56 2.37
N VAL A 77 -3.50 -6.95 1.85
CA VAL A 77 -4.15 -7.45 0.64
C VAL A 77 -3.19 -7.37 -0.55
N ALA A 78 -2.48 -6.27 -0.70
CA ALA A 78 -1.51 -6.12 -1.80
C ALA A 78 -0.39 -7.16 -1.69
N ALA A 79 0.11 -7.41 -0.50
CA ALA A 79 1.15 -8.41 -0.30
C ALA A 79 0.67 -9.82 -0.70
N LEU A 80 -0.57 -10.14 -0.39
CA LEU A 80 -1.10 -11.48 -0.64
C LEU A 80 -1.67 -11.66 -2.05
N THR A 81 -1.96 -10.57 -2.78
CA THR A 81 -2.56 -10.67 -4.12
C THR A 81 -1.62 -10.21 -5.23
N ILE A 82 -0.86 -9.14 -5.00
CA ILE A 82 0.01 -8.54 -6.02
C ILE A 82 1.44 -9.03 -5.88
N HIS A 83 1.99 -9.00 -4.68
CA HIS A 83 3.39 -9.34 -4.44
C HIS A 83 3.53 -10.82 -4.09
N THR A 84 3.00 -11.66 -4.96
CA THR A 84 2.95 -13.11 -4.76
C THR A 84 4.21 -13.77 -5.31
N PHE A 85 5.32 -13.56 -4.62
CA PHE A 85 6.63 -14.06 -5.06
C PHE A 85 6.67 -15.58 -5.17
N TRP A 86 5.83 -16.29 -4.43
CA TRP A 86 5.81 -17.74 -4.41
C TRP A 86 5.27 -18.37 -5.70
N VAL A 87 4.57 -17.58 -6.54
CA VAL A 87 4.05 -18.06 -7.82
C VAL A 87 4.95 -17.68 -9.01
N GLU A 88 5.95 -16.83 -8.77
CA GLU A 88 6.88 -16.41 -9.81
C GLU A 88 7.90 -17.50 -10.10
N LYS A 89 8.05 -17.84 -11.36
CA LYS A 89 8.98 -18.89 -11.79
C LYS A 89 10.38 -18.34 -12.08
N GLU A 90 10.45 -17.14 -12.62
CA GLU A 90 11.74 -16.51 -12.91
C GLU A 90 12.36 -15.99 -11.61
N LYS A 91 13.64 -16.32 -11.42
CA LYS A 91 14.35 -16.01 -10.18
C LYS A 91 14.41 -14.51 -9.89
N GLN A 92 14.65 -13.70 -10.91
CA GLN A 92 14.77 -12.24 -10.73
C GLN A 92 13.43 -11.64 -10.36
N GLU A 93 12.34 -12.03 -11.03
CA GLU A 93 11.01 -11.57 -10.71
C GLU A 93 10.57 -12.00 -9.32
N ARG A 94 10.92 -13.23 -8.95
CA ARG A 94 10.61 -13.73 -7.60
C ARG A 94 11.32 -12.90 -6.54
N LEU A 95 12.57 -12.54 -6.77
CA LEU A 95 13.32 -11.72 -5.83
C LEU A 95 12.71 -10.34 -5.67
N VAL A 96 12.35 -9.68 -6.79
CA VAL A 96 11.74 -8.37 -6.76
C VAL A 96 10.40 -8.39 -6.01
N GLU A 97 9.56 -9.38 -6.28
CA GLU A 97 8.27 -9.48 -5.60
C GLU A 97 8.44 -9.82 -4.12
N ALA A 98 9.43 -10.64 -3.78
CA ALA A 98 9.72 -10.94 -2.37
C ALA A 98 10.16 -9.68 -1.63
N MET A 99 10.92 -8.80 -2.28
CA MET A 99 11.33 -7.53 -1.69
C MET A 99 10.13 -6.60 -1.47
N HIS A 100 9.21 -6.54 -2.43
CA HIS A 100 7.98 -5.75 -2.27
C HIS A 100 7.10 -6.31 -1.16
N PHE A 101 6.99 -7.63 -1.08
CA PHE A 101 6.26 -8.28 0.00
C PHE A 101 6.85 -7.92 1.36
N ALA A 102 8.17 -8.06 1.49
CA ALA A 102 8.87 -7.76 2.75
C ALA A 102 8.71 -6.28 3.13
N LYS A 103 8.83 -5.39 2.15
CA LYS A 103 8.64 -3.96 2.38
C LYS A 103 7.25 -3.66 2.91
N ASN A 104 6.22 -4.25 2.29
CA ASN A 104 4.84 -4.03 2.73
C ASN A 104 4.61 -4.56 4.14
N MET A 105 5.18 -5.71 4.47
CA MET A 105 5.08 -6.25 5.83
C MET A 105 5.78 -5.36 6.86
N ALA A 106 6.93 -4.79 6.50
CA ALA A 106 7.65 -3.88 7.40
C ALA A 106 6.83 -2.60 7.64
N ILE A 107 6.25 -2.02 6.60
CA ILE A 107 5.41 -0.82 6.73
C ILE A 107 4.15 -1.13 7.54
N LEU A 108 3.55 -2.29 7.30
CA LEU A 108 2.39 -2.75 8.07
C LEU A 108 2.72 -2.82 9.57
N THR A 109 3.85 -3.41 9.91
CA THR A 109 4.29 -3.51 11.29
C THR A 109 4.46 -2.12 11.93
N GLU A 110 5.06 -1.20 11.19
CA GLU A 110 5.26 0.18 11.66
C GLU A 110 3.94 0.90 11.88
N LEU A 111 2.99 0.75 10.95
CA LEU A 111 1.66 1.36 11.07
C LEU A 111 0.93 0.84 12.30
N LEU A 112 0.97 -0.48 12.53
CA LEU A 112 0.30 -1.07 13.68
C LEU A 112 0.94 -0.59 14.98
N TYR A 113 2.25 -0.48 15.02
CA TYR A 113 2.95 0.03 16.19
C TYR A 113 2.53 1.48 16.49
N ILE A 114 2.57 2.33 15.47
CA ILE A 114 2.23 3.75 15.66
C ILE A 114 0.77 3.93 16.05
N GLY A 115 -0.13 3.13 15.45
CA GLY A 115 -1.55 3.25 15.70
C GLY A 115 -2.01 2.74 17.05
N PHE A 116 -1.36 1.70 17.56
CA PHE A 116 -1.84 1.00 18.76
C PHE A 116 -0.87 0.99 19.92
N ALA A 117 0.25 1.65 19.80
CA ALA A 117 1.23 1.76 20.90
C ALA A 117 0.92 2.97 21.86
#